data_c07ea5d5deef2281c118a3bacd3f5e9b
#
_entry.id   c07ea5d5deef2281c118a3bacd3f5e9b
#
_cell.length_a   1.000
_cell.length_b   1.000
_cell.length_c   1.000
_cell.angle_alpha   90.00
_cell.angle_beta   90.00
_cell.angle_gamma   90.00
#
_symmetry.space_group_name_H-M   'P 1'
#
loop_
_entity.id
_entity.type
_entity.pdbx_description
1 polymer ?
#
loop_
_entity_poly.entity_id
_entity_poly.type
_entity_poly.pdbx_seq_one_letter_code
_entity_poly.pdbx_strand_id
1 'polypeptide(L)'
;MSFKKKSIFYAILLFSQIFFVKPVMSQCPNIDNIKVAESFGVQICAMPKVDDKYLNHAKKVMNKLIDYNSDGVVDNKKAIDKIISTGSVFAIFRSERDENNFQEYFYPDEVMDEMEKLISQNGWDFDDDEDKITTLIEPKFGTFLAVFTNEMNLDNNGWDPTIEEGLHLITHMGYAQAYRDIFGQHKNSEIAKLMDEARGGYFKDAQRSYPSGAYYTYDDKSCTYACQITEFTYWAITSMRGQQSNRGGAINKEWKLNTPEKVKLSAPKLEALLKQEEYQIYFFD
;
A
#
# COMPACT_ATOMS: atom_id res chain seq x y z
N MET A 1 57.39 52.79 -21.35
CA MET A 1 56.12 52.43 -21.97
C MET A 1 55.51 51.25 -21.19
N SER A 2 54.52 51.57 -20.35
CA SER A 2 53.87 50.60 -19.39
C SER A 2 52.54 50.14 -19.95
N PHE A 3 52.45 48.86 -20.25
CA PHE A 3 51.15 48.24 -20.62
C PHE A 3 50.38 47.77 -19.37
N LYS A 4 49.31 48.48 -19.07
CA LYS A 4 48.34 48.06 -18.04
C LYS A 4 47.46 46.89 -18.57
N LYS A 5 47.60 45.72 -17.98
CA LYS A 5 46.66 44.61 -18.18
C LYS A 5 45.36 44.93 -17.42
N LYS A 6 44.23 45.04 -18.15
CA LYS A 6 42.88 45.05 -17.58
C LYS A 6 42.44 43.60 -17.37
N SER A 7 42.27 43.18 -16.11
CA SER A 7 41.58 41.95 -15.76
C SER A 7 40.08 42.17 -15.87
N ILE A 8 39.44 41.41 -16.74
CA ILE A 8 37.97 41.32 -16.85
C ILE A 8 37.55 40.15 -15.97
N PHE A 9 36.91 40.46 -14.83
CA PHE A 9 36.25 39.48 -14.01
C PHE A 9 34.90 39.17 -14.67
N TYR A 10 34.75 37.97 -15.24
CA TYR A 10 33.43 37.39 -15.57
C TYR A 10 32.85 36.79 -14.33
N ALA A 11 31.86 37.48 -13.75
CA ALA A 11 30.97 36.88 -12.72
C ALA A 11 30.03 35.91 -13.41
N ILE A 12 30.30 34.61 -13.31
CA ILE A 12 29.36 33.57 -13.71
C ILE A 12 28.27 33.53 -12.64
N LEU A 13 27.13 34.15 -12.92
CA LEU A 13 25.89 33.98 -12.18
C LEU A 13 25.37 32.56 -12.48
N LEU A 14 25.71 31.62 -11.60
CA LEU A 14 25.04 30.34 -11.52
C LEU A 14 23.63 30.57 -11.01
N PHE A 15 22.67 30.74 -11.94
CA PHE A 15 21.26 30.57 -11.64
C PHE A 15 21.05 29.09 -11.29
N SER A 16 21.12 28.75 -10.00
CA SER A 16 20.52 27.51 -9.51
C SER A 16 19.02 27.62 -9.68
N GLN A 17 18.51 27.05 -10.75
CA GLN A 17 17.06 26.77 -10.84
C GLN A 17 16.75 25.77 -9.73
N ILE A 18 16.31 26.29 -8.59
CA ILE A 18 15.65 25.49 -7.57
C ILE A 18 14.32 25.06 -8.19
N PHE A 19 14.31 23.88 -8.78
CA PHE A 19 13.07 23.20 -9.10
C PHE A 19 12.38 22.95 -7.77
N PHE A 20 11.43 23.80 -7.40
CA PHE A 20 10.42 23.47 -6.42
C PHE A 20 9.59 22.31 -6.99
N VAL A 21 10.03 21.10 -6.73
CA VAL A 21 9.15 19.93 -6.85
C VAL A 21 8.02 20.20 -5.86
N LYS A 22 6.86 20.60 -6.36
CA LYS A 22 5.67 20.66 -5.52
C LYS A 22 5.51 19.26 -4.92
N PRO A 23 5.28 19.15 -3.60
CA PRO A 23 4.96 17.86 -3.02
C PRO A 23 3.76 17.30 -3.80
N VAL A 24 3.91 16.12 -4.37
CA VAL A 24 2.78 15.37 -4.91
C VAL A 24 1.90 15.10 -3.70
N MET A 25 0.72 15.69 -3.67
CA MET A 25 -0.26 15.40 -2.65
C MET A 25 -1.10 14.23 -3.16
N SER A 26 -1.50 13.31 -2.28
CA SER A 26 -2.53 12.31 -2.58
C SER A 26 -3.68 13.03 -3.27
N GLN A 27 -3.97 12.66 -4.50
CA GLN A 27 -4.93 13.40 -5.31
C GLN A 27 -5.68 12.49 -6.27
N CYS A 28 -7.01 12.54 -6.18
CA CYS A 28 -7.86 11.90 -7.17
C CYS A 28 -7.61 12.47 -8.56
N PRO A 29 -7.66 11.66 -9.61
CA PRO A 29 -7.45 12.12 -10.97
C PRO A 29 -8.54 13.12 -11.39
N ASN A 30 -8.22 13.98 -12.37
CA ASN A 30 -9.14 14.99 -12.85
C ASN A 30 -10.18 14.39 -13.82
N ILE A 31 -11.15 13.70 -13.26
CA ILE A 31 -12.30 13.13 -13.98
C ILE A 31 -13.54 13.98 -13.68
N ASP A 32 -14.30 14.32 -14.72
CA ASP A 32 -15.53 15.11 -14.55
C ASP A 32 -16.50 14.45 -13.56
N ASN A 33 -16.91 15.22 -12.54
CA ASN A 33 -17.81 14.79 -11.47
C ASN A 33 -17.30 13.60 -10.62
N ILE A 34 -16.01 13.33 -10.59
CA ILE A 34 -15.44 12.39 -9.60
C ILE A 34 -15.81 12.85 -8.20
N LYS A 35 -16.18 11.90 -7.36
CA LYS A 35 -16.51 12.19 -5.96
C LYS A 35 -15.29 11.95 -5.09
N VAL A 36 -15.02 12.88 -4.20
CA VAL A 36 -13.84 12.83 -3.33
C VAL A 36 -14.24 12.94 -1.87
N ALA A 37 -13.70 12.05 -1.07
CA ALA A 37 -13.65 12.17 0.38
C ALA A 37 -12.20 12.14 0.85
N GLU A 38 -11.97 12.48 2.10
CA GLU A 38 -10.64 12.50 2.70
C GLU A 38 -10.67 11.85 4.08
N SER A 39 -9.60 11.10 4.39
CA SER A 39 -9.33 10.53 5.70
C SER A 39 -7.89 10.90 6.08
N PHE A 40 -7.72 11.85 7.00
CA PHE A 40 -6.40 12.31 7.48
C PHE A 40 -5.40 12.66 6.36
N GLY A 41 -5.88 13.29 5.27
CA GLY A 41 -5.07 13.68 4.13
C GLY A 41 -4.97 12.63 3.02
N VAL A 42 -5.37 11.38 3.27
CA VAL A 42 -5.49 10.34 2.23
C VAL A 42 -6.81 10.53 1.49
N GLN A 43 -6.75 10.69 0.16
CA GLN A 43 -7.94 10.85 -0.65
C GLN A 43 -8.61 9.52 -0.99
N ILE A 44 -9.94 9.56 -1.00
CA ILE A 44 -10.82 8.46 -1.39
C ILE A 44 -11.60 8.93 -2.61
N CYS A 45 -11.36 8.31 -3.74
CA CYS A 45 -11.89 8.68 -5.05
C CYS A 45 -13.00 7.72 -5.45
N ALA A 46 -14.19 8.21 -5.70
CA ALA A 46 -15.28 7.38 -6.23
C ALA A 46 -15.69 7.85 -7.61
N MET A 47 -15.81 6.93 -8.56
CA MET A 47 -16.26 7.26 -9.91
C MET A 47 -17.65 7.93 -9.90
N PRO A 48 -17.97 8.80 -10.87
CA PRO A 48 -19.13 9.71 -10.79
C PRO A 48 -20.47 9.02 -10.51
N LYS A 49 -20.65 7.77 -10.95
CA LYS A 49 -21.89 7.01 -10.78
C LYS A 49 -21.92 6.12 -9.53
N VAL A 50 -20.89 6.14 -8.70
CA VAL A 50 -20.89 5.48 -7.40
C VAL A 50 -21.83 6.24 -6.45
N ASP A 51 -22.71 5.53 -5.75
CA ASP A 51 -23.58 6.16 -4.76
C ASP A 51 -22.81 6.66 -3.55
N ASP A 52 -23.20 7.80 -2.97
CA ASP A 52 -22.51 8.43 -1.84
C ASP A 52 -22.42 7.54 -0.60
N LYS A 53 -23.33 6.58 -0.44
CA LYS A 53 -23.27 5.61 0.66
C LYS A 53 -21.98 4.79 0.66
N TYR A 54 -21.45 4.43 -0.51
CA TYR A 54 -20.19 3.69 -0.64
C TYR A 54 -18.97 4.57 -0.30
N LEU A 55 -18.98 5.82 -0.79
CA LEU A 55 -17.92 6.78 -0.46
C LEU A 55 -17.89 7.08 1.05
N ASN A 56 -19.06 7.28 1.66
CA ASN A 56 -19.17 7.51 3.10
C ASN A 56 -18.75 6.29 3.93
N HIS A 57 -19.05 5.08 3.44
CA HIS A 57 -18.61 3.84 4.07
C HIS A 57 -17.09 3.71 4.02
N ALA A 58 -16.49 3.86 2.84
CA ALA A 58 -15.03 3.81 2.68
C ALA A 58 -14.33 4.87 3.54
N LYS A 59 -14.85 6.09 3.61
CA LYS A 59 -14.31 7.12 4.52
C LYS A 59 -14.37 6.67 5.98
N LYS A 60 -15.47 6.08 6.43
CA LYS A 60 -15.60 5.58 7.80
C LYS A 60 -14.60 4.46 8.08
N VAL A 61 -14.44 3.53 7.13
CA VAL A 61 -13.46 2.44 7.25
C VAL A 61 -12.04 3.00 7.30
N MET A 62 -11.67 3.86 6.36
CA MET A 62 -10.32 4.47 6.31
C MET A 62 -10.01 5.28 7.56
N ASN A 63 -10.97 6.06 8.08
CA ASN A 63 -10.78 6.76 9.36
C ASN A 63 -10.44 5.78 10.49
N LYS A 64 -11.14 4.64 10.56
CA LYS A 64 -10.90 3.62 11.60
C LYS A 64 -9.59 2.85 11.39
N LEU A 65 -9.11 2.73 10.17
CA LEU A 65 -7.82 2.10 9.87
C LEU A 65 -6.63 2.99 10.20
N ILE A 66 -6.79 4.31 10.05
CA ILE A 66 -5.74 5.33 10.24
C ILE A 66 -5.68 5.84 11.69
N ASP A 67 -6.83 5.90 12.34
CA ASP A 67 -7.04 6.29 13.76
C ASP A 67 -7.90 5.20 14.42
N TYR A 68 -7.22 4.13 14.85
CA TYR A 68 -7.90 2.93 15.35
C TYR A 68 -8.58 3.17 16.70
N ASN A 69 -7.94 3.97 17.58
CA ASN A 69 -8.49 4.31 18.89
C ASN A 69 -9.57 5.41 18.81
N SER A 70 -9.72 6.05 17.63
CA SER A 70 -10.72 7.11 17.35
C SER A 70 -10.54 8.36 18.26
N ASP A 71 -9.29 8.72 18.55
CA ASP A 71 -8.96 9.92 19.33
C ASP A 71 -8.81 11.19 18.47
N GLY A 72 -8.92 11.05 17.14
CA GLY A 72 -8.80 12.14 16.17
C GLY A 72 -7.36 12.41 15.74
N VAL A 73 -6.41 11.57 16.16
CA VAL A 73 -4.99 11.67 15.80
C VAL A 73 -4.58 10.44 14.95
N VAL A 74 -3.77 10.68 13.94
CA VAL A 74 -3.21 9.61 13.12
C VAL A 74 -2.31 8.72 13.97
N ASP A 75 -2.56 7.41 13.98
CA ASP A 75 -1.80 6.45 14.76
C ASP A 75 -0.32 6.39 14.33
N ASN A 76 -0.06 6.28 13.04
CA ASN A 76 1.29 6.33 12.50
C ASN A 76 1.44 7.41 11.43
N LYS A 77 1.78 8.61 11.88
CA LYS A 77 1.95 9.75 10.97
C LYS A 77 3.00 9.51 9.87
N LYS A 78 4.09 8.81 10.19
CA LYS A 78 5.16 8.54 9.22
C LYS A 78 4.68 7.65 8.06
N ALA A 79 3.84 6.66 8.34
CA ALA A 79 3.25 5.81 7.32
C ALA A 79 2.23 6.59 6.47
N ILE A 80 1.34 7.37 7.12
CA ILE A 80 0.32 8.13 6.38
C ILE A 80 0.94 9.26 5.54
N ASP A 81 1.96 9.95 6.05
CA ASP A 81 2.70 10.95 5.27
C ASP A 81 3.34 10.34 4.00
N LYS A 82 3.72 9.05 4.03
CA LYS A 82 4.21 8.35 2.82
C LYS A 82 3.12 8.19 1.79
N ILE A 83 1.95 7.72 2.15
CA ILE A 83 0.81 7.59 1.22
C ILE A 83 0.52 8.95 0.56
N ILE A 84 0.43 10.01 1.37
CA ILE A 84 0.15 11.36 0.89
C ILE A 84 1.27 11.83 -0.05
N SER A 85 2.53 11.65 0.32
CA SER A 85 3.68 12.14 -0.46
C SER A 85 3.91 11.41 -1.77
N THR A 86 3.44 10.18 -1.91
CA THR A 86 3.52 9.41 -3.17
C THR A 86 2.35 9.72 -4.11
N GLY A 87 1.31 10.40 -3.65
CA GLY A 87 0.10 10.65 -4.43
C GLY A 87 -0.87 9.46 -4.47
N SER A 88 -0.65 8.44 -3.63
CA SER A 88 -1.48 7.24 -3.62
C SER A 88 -2.87 7.50 -3.04
N VAL A 89 -3.89 6.80 -3.56
CA VAL A 89 -5.28 7.01 -3.21
C VAL A 89 -6.04 5.70 -3.01
N PHE A 90 -7.18 5.76 -2.33
CA PHE A 90 -8.16 4.69 -2.29
C PHE A 90 -9.25 4.95 -3.34
N ALA A 91 -9.60 3.96 -4.16
CA ALA A 91 -10.56 4.15 -5.25
C ALA A 91 -11.80 3.26 -5.10
N ILE A 92 -12.94 3.71 -5.62
CA ILE A 92 -14.20 2.97 -5.59
C ILE A 92 -14.81 2.93 -6.99
N PHE A 93 -15.04 1.72 -7.50
CA PHE A 93 -15.54 1.44 -8.83
C PHE A 93 -16.87 0.67 -8.78
N ARG A 94 -17.63 0.73 -9.86
CA ARG A 94 -18.83 -0.10 -10.08
C ARG A 94 -18.54 -1.26 -11.02
N SER A 95 -17.46 -1.15 -11.80
CA SER A 95 -17.11 -2.10 -12.85
C SER A 95 -15.66 -1.91 -13.28
N GLU A 96 -15.08 -2.91 -13.92
CA GLU A 96 -13.77 -2.85 -14.58
C GLU A 96 -13.65 -1.68 -15.58
N ARG A 97 -14.77 -1.27 -16.21
CA ARG A 97 -14.76 -0.09 -17.09
C ARG A 97 -14.50 1.19 -16.31
N ASP A 98 -15.05 1.32 -15.10
CA ASP A 98 -14.81 2.47 -14.23
C ASP A 98 -13.33 2.48 -13.81
N GLU A 99 -12.76 1.31 -13.49
CA GLU A 99 -11.36 1.12 -13.14
C GLU A 99 -10.42 1.50 -14.29
N ASN A 100 -10.63 0.95 -15.48
CA ASN A 100 -9.83 1.26 -16.66
C ASN A 100 -9.84 2.77 -16.97
N ASN A 101 -11.03 3.40 -16.91
CA ASN A 101 -11.15 4.84 -17.09
C ASN A 101 -10.43 5.64 -16.01
N PHE A 102 -10.49 5.19 -14.75
CA PHE A 102 -9.76 5.82 -13.65
C PHE A 102 -8.25 5.72 -13.86
N GLN A 103 -7.75 4.55 -14.26
CA GLN A 103 -6.34 4.29 -14.52
C GLN A 103 -5.76 5.19 -15.61
N GLU A 104 -6.48 5.41 -16.72
CA GLU A 104 -6.07 6.32 -17.80
C GLU A 104 -5.83 7.76 -17.30
N TYR A 105 -6.68 8.26 -16.38
CA TYR A 105 -6.53 9.60 -15.81
C TYR A 105 -5.54 9.64 -14.64
N PHE A 106 -5.36 8.53 -13.94
CA PHE A 106 -4.40 8.45 -12.82
C PHE A 106 -2.97 8.34 -13.33
N TYR A 107 -2.77 7.60 -14.43
CA TYR A 107 -1.50 7.47 -15.13
C TYR A 107 -1.64 8.01 -16.57
N PRO A 108 -1.63 9.35 -16.77
CA PRO A 108 -1.67 9.93 -18.11
C PRO A 108 -0.41 9.56 -18.91
N ASP A 109 -0.47 9.69 -20.25
CA ASP A 109 0.57 9.24 -21.16
C ASP A 109 1.99 9.68 -20.75
N GLU A 110 2.14 10.93 -20.27
CA GLU A 110 3.45 11.45 -19.85
C GLU A 110 4.01 10.70 -18.63
N VAL A 111 3.14 10.25 -17.71
CA VAL A 111 3.53 9.44 -16.55
C VAL A 111 3.89 8.03 -17.00
N MET A 112 3.08 7.44 -17.88
CA MET A 112 3.36 6.11 -18.45
C MET A 112 4.68 6.09 -19.21
N ASP A 113 4.96 7.09 -20.06
CA ASP A 113 6.21 7.23 -20.79
C ASP A 113 7.42 7.34 -19.83
N GLU A 114 7.28 8.05 -18.72
CA GLU A 114 8.35 8.16 -17.71
C GLU A 114 8.56 6.84 -16.95
N MET A 115 7.50 6.12 -16.61
CA MET A 115 7.56 4.79 -16.00
C MET A 115 8.26 3.79 -16.93
N GLU A 116 7.83 3.68 -18.19
CA GLU A 116 8.42 2.81 -19.21
C GLU A 116 9.91 3.13 -19.42
N LYS A 117 10.26 4.41 -19.48
CA LYS A 117 11.65 4.85 -19.60
C LYS A 117 12.48 4.39 -18.40
N LEU A 118 11.97 4.51 -17.18
CA LEU A 118 12.69 4.06 -15.98
C LEU A 118 12.86 2.53 -15.98
N ILE A 119 11.83 1.78 -16.34
CA ILE A 119 11.86 0.32 -16.45
C ILE A 119 12.92 -0.10 -17.49
N SER A 120 12.86 0.50 -18.69
CA SER A 120 13.81 0.24 -19.78
C SER A 120 15.24 0.61 -19.43
N GLN A 121 15.47 1.76 -18.78
CA GLN A 121 16.81 2.20 -18.35
C GLN A 121 17.45 1.26 -17.32
N ASN A 122 16.65 0.57 -16.54
CA ASN A 122 17.10 -0.43 -15.57
C ASN A 122 17.23 -1.83 -16.19
N GLY A 123 16.80 -2.01 -17.45
CA GLY A 123 16.76 -3.30 -18.11
C GLY A 123 15.78 -4.28 -17.47
N TRP A 124 14.70 -3.76 -16.89
CA TRP A 124 13.65 -4.57 -16.26
C TRP A 124 12.58 -4.97 -17.27
N ASP A 125 11.96 -6.10 -17.02
CA ASP A 125 10.79 -6.61 -17.71
C ASP A 125 9.58 -6.53 -16.79
N PHE A 126 8.40 -6.16 -17.31
CA PHE A 126 7.19 -6.03 -16.52
C PHE A 126 6.78 -7.34 -15.85
N ASP A 127 6.89 -8.46 -16.56
CA ASP A 127 6.47 -9.75 -16.03
C ASP A 127 7.50 -10.37 -15.08
N ASP A 128 8.81 -10.14 -15.35
CA ASP A 128 9.89 -10.75 -14.57
C ASP A 128 10.32 -9.92 -13.36
N ASP A 129 10.15 -8.59 -13.43
CA ASP A 129 10.65 -7.62 -12.46
C ASP A 129 9.55 -6.85 -11.71
N GLU A 130 8.31 -7.34 -11.69
CA GLU A 130 7.16 -6.71 -11.06
C GLU A 130 7.44 -6.29 -9.60
N ASP A 131 8.11 -7.13 -8.81
CA ASP A 131 8.52 -6.79 -7.44
C ASP A 131 9.39 -5.53 -7.36
N LYS A 132 10.25 -5.28 -8.37
CA LYS A 132 11.10 -4.08 -8.44
C LYS A 132 10.27 -2.87 -8.85
N ILE A 133 9.32 -3.05 -9.77
CA ILE A 133 8.39 -2.00 -10.21
C ILE A 133 7.56 -1.55 -9.02
N THR A 134 6.87 -2.45 -8.35
CA THR A 134 6.08 -2.20 -7.16
C THR A 134 6.86 -1.48 -6.06
N THR A 135 8.09 -1.90 -5.78
CA THR A 135 8.86 -1.37 -4.66
C THR A 135 9.67 -0.11 -4.97
N LEU A 136 9.93 0.19 -6.24
CA LEU A 136 10.81 1.29 -6.65
C LEU A 136 10.13 2.31 -7.58
N ILE A 137 9.14 1.90 -8.37
CA ILE A 137 8.45 2.76 -9.33
C ILE A 137 7.18 3.35 -8.70
N GLU A 138 6.31 2.53 -8.12
CA GLU A 138 5.06 3.01 -7.51
C GLU A 138 5.27 4.10 -6.44
N PRO A 139 6.29 4.03 -5.55
CA PRO A 139 6.53 5.12 -4.61
C PRO A 139 6.87 6.47 -5.25
N LYS A 140 7.25 6.47 -6.53
CA LYS A 140 7.56 7.70 -7.27
C LYS A 140 6.33 8.30 -7.94
N PHE A 141 5.42 7.45 -8.44
CA PHE A 141 4.28 7.89 -9.24
C PHE A 141 2.94 7.77 -8.50
N GLY A 142 2.93 7.15 -7.33
CA GLY A 142 1.74 6.76 -6.61
C GLY A 142 1.12 5.50 -7.17
N THR A 143 0.11 5.00 -6.45
CA THR A 143 -0.75 3.90 -6.88
C THR A 143 -2.14 4.07 -6.30
N PHE A 144 -3.08 3.26 -6.74
CA PHE A 144 -4.40 3.20 -6.13
C PHE A 144 -4.75 1.77 -5.73
N LEU A 145 -5.34 1.62 -4.56
CA LEU A 145 -5.99 0.38 -4.14
C LEU A 145 -7.50 0.61 -4.26
N ALA A 146 -8.22 -0.39 -4.70
CA ALA A 146 -9.60 -0.19 -5.10
C ALA A 146 -10.55 -1.27 -4.59
N VAL A 147 -11.83 -0.90 -4.48
CA VAL A 147 -12.92 -1.82 -4.17
C VAL A 147 -14.08 -1.61 -5.11
N PHE A 148 -14.75 -2.70 -5.49
CA PHE A 148 -15.97 -2.63 -6.28
C PHE A 148 -17.20 -2.54 -5.39
N THR A 149 -18.17 -1.69 -5.77
CA THR A 149 -19.38 -1.45 -4.96
C THR A 149 -20.23 -2.69 -4.71
N ASN A 150 -20.19 -3.70 -5.58
CA ASN A 150 -20.89 -4.97 -5.43
C ASN A 150 -20.23 -5.91 -4.42
N GLU A 151 -19.02 -5.63 -3.98
CA GLU A 151 -18.26 -6.41 -3.01
C GLU A 151 -18.32 -5.78 -1.61
N MET A 152 -18.50 -4.45 -1.55
CA MET A 152 -18.51 -3.69 -0.29
C MET A 152 -19.65 -4.14 0.65
N ASN A 153 -19.29 -4.42 1.89
CA ASN A 153 -20.24 -4.84 2.93
C ASN A 153 -20.62 -3.66 3.83
N LEU A 154 -21.66 -2.93 3.43
CA LEU A 154 -22.13 -1.73 4.13
C LEU A 154 -22.75 -2.01 5.50
N ASP A 155 -23.20 -3.25 5.73
CA ASP A 155 -23.92 -3.64 6.95
C ASP A 155 -23.00 -4.14 8.07
N ASN A 156 -21.71 -4.20 7.85
CA ASN A 156 -20.69 -4.75 8.77
C ASN A 156 -20.98 -6.20 9.26
N ASN A 157 -21.70 -6.97 8.46
CA ASN A 157 -22.05 -8.35 8.77
C ASN A 157 -21.05 -9.34 8.17
N GLY A 158 -19.80 -9.34 8.66
CA GLY A 158 -18.76 -10.25 8.20
C GLY A 158 -17.63 -9.55 7.48
N TRP A 159 -17.06 -10.21 6.47
CA TRP A 159 -15.93 -9.67 5.72
C TRP A 159 -16.34 -8.50 4.84
N ASP A 160 -15.47 -7.47 4.81
CA ASP A 160 -15.62 -6.28 3.99
C ASP A 160 -14.30 -5.99 3.25
N PRO A 161 -14.26 -6.12 1.93
CA PRO A 161 -13.06 -5.86 1.15
C PRO A 161 -12.57 -4.40 1.27
N THR A 162 -13.44 -3.47 1.69
CA THR A 162 -13.01 -2.09 1.99
C THR A 162 -11.95 -2.05 3.11
N ILE A 163 -12.05 -2.96 4.09
CA ILE A 163 -11.04 -3.08 5.17
C ILE A 163 -9.75 -3.68 4.61
N GLU A 164 -9.85 -4.69 3.76
CA GLU A 164 -8.73 -5.38 3.15
C GLU A 164 -7.93 -4.44 2.26
N GLU A 165 -8.55 -3.83 1.26
CA GLU A 165 -7.91 -2.91 0.33
C GLU A 165 -7.42 -1.62 1.01
N GLY A 166 -8.17 -1.15 2.04
CA GLY A 166 -7.72 -0.02 2.87
C GLY A 166 -6.45 -0.35 3.66
N LEU A 167 -6.36 -1.57 4.23
CA LEU A 167 -5.13 -2.03 4.90
C LEU A 167 -4.01 -2.27 3.89
N HIS A 168 -4.30 -2.80 2.69
CA HIS A 168 -3.32 -2.93 1.63
C HIS A 168 -2.71 -1.58 1.26
N LEU A 169 -3.50 -0.53 1.06
CA LEU A 169 -2.99 0.82 0.81
C LEU A 169 -2.08 1.30 1.96
N ILE A 170 -2.51 1.12 3.21
CA ILE A 170 -1.76 1.58 4.38
C ILE A 170 -0.46 0.79 4.57
N THR A 171 -0.48 -0.53 4.40
CA THR A 171 0.71 -1.36 4.59
C THR A 171 1.66 -1.27 3.42
N HIS A 172 1.17 -1.27 2.18
CA HIS A 172 1.97 -1.19 0.97
C HIS A 172 2.60 0.19 0.76
N MET A 173 1.80 1.26 0.68
CA MET A 173 2.29 2.60 0.38
C MET A 173 2.67 3.40 1.64
N GLY A 174 2.21 2.97 2.80
CA GLY A 174 2.54 3.57 4.09
C GLY A 174 3.71 2.88 4.78
N TYR A 175 3.44 1.77 5.45
CA TYR A 175 4.42 1.09 6.30
C TYR A 175 5.61 0.54 5.54
N ALA A 176 5.41 -0.11 4.38
CA ALA A 176 6.50 -0.66 3.59
C ALA A 176 7.46 0.42 3.08
N GLN A 177 6.97 1.63 2.81
CA GLN A 177 7.80 2.75 2.39
C GLN A 177 8.43 3.51 3.55
N ALA A 178 7.74 3.60 4.70
CA ALA A 178 8.22 4.31 5.88
C ALA A 178 9.26 3.51 6.70
N TYR A 179 9.14 2.18 6.69
CA TYR A 179 9.94 1.25 7.51
C TYR A 179 10.44 0.07 6.66
N ARG A 180 11.23 0.38 5.62
CA ARG A 180 11.63 -0.58 4.58
C ARG A 180 12.29 -1.85 5.11
N ASP A 181 13.14 -1.76 6.13
CA ASP A 181 13.82 -2.93 6.70
C ASP A 181 12.89 -3.83 7.52
N ILE A 182 11.76 -3.28 7.96
CA ILE A 182 10.80 -3.96 8.84
C ILE A 182 9.61 -4.48 8.03
N PHE A 183 8.88 -3.59 7.34
CA PHE A 183 7.64 -3.86 6.60
C PHE A 183 7.81 -3.82 5.09
N GLY A 184 9.04 -3.64 4.58
CA GLY A 184 9.29 -3.55 3.15
C GLY A 184 8.92 -4.83 2.41
N GLN A 185 8.44 -4.68 1.19
CA GLN A 185 8.00 -5.78 0.32
C GLN A 185 9.19 -6.42 -0.43
N HIS A 186 10.21 -6.82 0.30
CA HIS A 186 11.40 -7.50 -0.22
C HIS A 186 11.91 -8.55 0.76
N LYS A 187 12.55 -9.59 0.26
CA LYS A 187 12.99 -10.78 1.03
C LYS A 187 13.87 -10.51 2.25
N ASN A 188 14.46 -9.33 2.37
CA ASN A 188 15.35 -8.99 3.47
C ASN A 188 14.63 -8.28 4.63
N SER A 189 13.40 -7.82 4.44
CA SER A 189 12.61 -7.19 5.49
C SER A 189 12.25 -8.18 6.60
N GLU A 190 11.94 -7.68 7.78
CA GLU A 190 11.57 -8.51 8.91
C GLU A 190 10.24 -9.22 8.69
N ILE A 191 9.22 -8.51 8.18
CA ILE A 191 7.91 -9.08 7.87
C ILE A 191 8.01 -10.17 6.80
N ALA A 192 8.86 -10.00 5.78
CA ALA A 192 9.07 -11.00 4.74
C ALA A 192 9.70 -12.28 5.28
N LYS A 193 10.67 -12.18 6.20
CA LYS A 193 11.26 -13.35 6.87
C LYS A 193 10.22 -14.09 7.70
N LEU A 194 9.32 -13.37 8.37
CA LEU A 194 8.22 -13.97 9.14
C LEU A 194 7.20 -14.64 8.21
N MET A 195 6.92 -14.07 7.05
CA MET A 195 6.12 -14.71 6.02
C MET A 195 6.77 -15.99 5.52
N ASP A 196 8.08 -15.99 5.26
CA ASP A 196 8.79 -17.18 4.82
C ASP A 196 8.80 -18.28 5.92
N GLU A 197 8.96 -17.92 7.19
CA GLU A 197 8.76 -18.86 8.30
C GLU A 197 7.33 -19.44 8.28
N ALA A 198 6.31 -18.61 8.06
CA ALA A 198 4.90 -19.02 8.00
C ALA A 198 4.58 -19.99 6.86
N ARG A 199 5.24 -19.81 5.71
CA ARG A 199 5.10 -20.68 4.51
C ARG A 199 5.96 -21.95 4.57
N GLY A 200 6.89 -22.01 5.52
CA GLY A 200 7.85 -23.11 5.64
C GLY A 200 9.06 -22.99 4.71
N GLY A 201 9.33 -21.79 4.18
CA GLY A 201 10.49 -21.47 3.35
C GLY A 201 10.29 -20.27 2.43
N TYR A 202 11.36 -19.83 1.78
CA TYR A 202 11.30 -18.81 0.75
C TYR A 202 10.76 -19.39 -0.57
N PHE A 203 9.73 -18.76 -1.11
CA PHE A 203 9.18 -19.05 -2.42
C PHE A 203 8.95 -17.71 -3.15
N LYS A 204 9.58 -17.50 -4.31
CA LYS A 204 9.36 -16.29 -5.11
C LYS A 204 7.89 -16.20 -5.56
N ASP A 205 7.38 -17.33 -6.08
CA ASP A 205 6.05 -17.39 -6.63
C ASP A 205 5.10 -18.21 -5.73
N ALA A 206 3.80 -17.99 -5.86
CA ALA A 206 2.79 -18.78 -5.18
C ALA A 206 2.88 -20.27 -5.58
N GLN A 207 2.81 -21.16 -4.61
CA GLN A 207 3.04 -22.59 -4.78
C GLN A 207 1.71 -23.35 -4.85
N ARG A 208 1.68 -24.46 -5.61
CA ARG A 208 0.53 -25.39 -5.60
C ARG A 208 0.38 -26.13 -4.27
N SER A 209 1.48 -26.31 -3.54
CA SER A 209 1.51 -26.94 -2.22
C SER A 209 2.68 -26.39 -1.41
N TYR A 210 2.46 -26.24 -0.11
CA TYR A 210 3.44 -25.75 0.83
C TYR A 210 3.89 -26.86 1.77
N PRO A 211 5.04 -26.74 2.45
CA PRO A 211 5.52 -27.69 3.43
C PRO A 211 4.50 -28.00 4.53
N SER A 212 4.55 -29.21 5.05
CA SER A 212 3.73 -29.60 6.19
C SER A 212 4.02 -28.66 7.37
N GLY A 213 2.96 -28.11 7.97
CA GLY A 213 3.10 -27.16 9.08
C GLY A 213 3.01 -25.69 8.66
N ALA A 214 3.04 -25.36 7.37
CA ALA A 214 2.76 -24.00 6.92
C ALA A 214 1.40 -23.53 7.43
N TYR A 215 1.34 -22.31 7.96
CA TYR A 215 0.11 -21.68 8.45
C TYR A 215 -0.31 -20.47 7.61
N TYR A 216 0.52 -20.04 6.68
CA TYR A 216 0.19 -19.15 5.57
C TYR A 216 0.51 -19.87 4.26
N THR A 217 -0.41 -19.84 3.33
CA THR A 217 -0.26 -20.37 1.97
C THR A 217 -1.00 -19.44 1.02
N TYR A 218 -0.55 -19.38 -0.23
CA TYR A 218 -1.19 -18.54 -1.25
C TYR A 218 -1.15 -19.28 -2.58
N ASP A 219 -2.24 -19.31 -3.32
CA ASP A 219 -2.36 -20.11 -4.57
C ASP A 219 -2.62 -19.27 -5.82
N ASP A 220 -2.86 -17.96 -5.67
CA ASP A 220 -2.94 -17.06 -6.80
C ASP A 220 -1.54 -16.80 -7.38
N LYS A 221 -1.34 -17.25 -8.60
CA LYS A 221 -0.07 -17.14 -9.30
C LYS A 221 0.23 -15.75 -9.83
N SER A 222 -0.77 -14.89 -9.92
CA SER A 222 -0.58 -13.49 -10.30
C SER A 222 -0.01 -12.64 -9.17
N CYS A 223 -0.09 -13.15 -7.92
CA CYS A 223 0.43 -12.43 -6.76
C CYS A 223 1.93 -12.68 -6.60
N THR A 224 2.74 -11.66 -6.84
CA THR A 224 4.19 -11.66 -6.68
C THR A 224 4.62 -11.87 -5.24
N TYR A 225 5.92 -11.96 -5.01
CA TYR A 225 6.46 -12.03 -3.64
C TYR A 225 6.09 -10.78 -2.80
N ALA A 226 6.14 -9.60 -3.40
CA ALA A 226 5.74 -8.35 -2.76
C ALA A 226 4.24 -8.35 -2.40
N CYS A 227 3.39 -8.77 -3.33
CA CYS A 227 1.96 -8.95 -3.11
C CYS A 227 1.69 -9.93 -1.96
N GLN A 228 2.34 -11.09 -1.92
CA GLN A 228 2.18 -12.08 -0.84
C GLN A 228 2.60 -11.56 0.54
N ILE A 229 3.55 -10.61 0.62
CA ILE A 229 3.89 -9.92 1.88
C ILE A 229 2.73 -9.02 2.32
N THR A 230 2.08 -8.33 1.40
CA THR A 230 0.92 -7.47 1.70
C THR A 230 -0.24 -8.31 2.25
N GLU A 231 -0.58 -9.41 1.58
CA GLU A 231 -1.60 -10.36 2.01
C GLU A 231 -1.29 -10.97 3.40
N PHE A 232 -0.06 -11.43 3.59
CA PHE A 232 0.39 -11.94 4.89
C PHE A 232 0.23 -10.92 6.01
N THR A 233 0.58 -9.68 5.72
CA THR A 233 0.48 -8.57 6.68
C THR A 233 -0.98 -8.26 7.02
N TYR A 234 -1.87 -8.27 6.03
CA TYR A 234 -3.33 -8.14 6.22
C TYR A 234 -3.87 -9.24 7.13
N TRP A 235 -3.57 -10.51 6.86
CA TRP A 235 -4.00 -11.63 7.70
C TRP A 235 -3.50 -11.49 9.13
N ALA A 236 -2.25 -11.10 9.30
CA ALA A 236 -1.64 -10.94 10.61
C ALA A 236 -2.33 -9.84 11.44
N ILE A 237 -2.49 -8.63 10.86
CA ILE A 237 -3.11 -7.49 11.55
C ILE A 237 -4.56 -7.78 11.88
N THR A 238 -5.35 -8.26 10.93
CA THR A 238 -6.79 -8.50 11.11
C THR A 238 -7.06 -9.65 12.08
N SER A 239 -6.20 -10.68 12.12
CA SER A 239 -6.28 -11.73 13.12
C SER A 239 -5.94 -11.24 14.51
N MET A 240 -4.90 -10.43 14.66
CA MET A 240 -4.54 -9.81 15.93
C MET A 240 -5.64 -8.87 16.46
N ARG A 241 -6.39 -8.21 15.54
CA ARG A 241 -7.57 -7.39 15.87
C ARG A 241 -8.84 -8.22 16.11
N GLY A 242 -8.77 -9.56 16.03
CA GLY A 242 -9.91 -10.46 16.22
C GLY A 242 -10.93 -10.46 15.08
N GLN A 243 -10.68 -9.73 14.00
CA GLN A 243 -11.60 -9.58 12.86
C GLN A 243 -11.79 -10.88 12.06
N GLN A 244 -10.82 -11.82 12.16
CA GLN A 244 -10.87 -13.11 11.49
C GLN A 244 -11.44 -14.24 12.36
N SER A 245 -11.79 -13.97 13.63
CA SER A 245 -12.12 -15.01 14.60
C SER A 245 -13.25 -15.94 14.16
N ASN A 246 -14.26 -15.42 13.47
CA ASN A 246 -15.41 -16.17 12.98
C ASN A 246 -15.25 -16.72 11.56
N ARG A 247 -14.10 -16.51 10.91
CA ARG A 247 -13.86 -16.86 9.50
C ARG A 247 -12.99 -18.10 9.31
N GLY A 248 -12.50 -18.74 10.38
CA GLY A 248 -11.51 -19.82 10.32
C GLY A 248 -11.83 -20.92 9.30
N GLY A 249 -13.09 -21.32 9.16
CA GLY A 249 -13.51 -22.32 8.16
C GLY A 249 -13.39 -21.84 6.71
N ALA A 250 -13.58 -20.56 6.45
CA ALA A 250 -13.54 -19.99 5.11
C ALA A 250 -12.11 -19.70 4.62
N ILE A 251 -11.21 -19.33 5.55
CA ILE A 251 -9.86 -18.84 5.21
C ILE A 251 -8.74 -19.84 5.52
N ASN A 252 -9.03 -21.01 6.09
CA ASN A 252 -8.04 -21.96 6.58
C ASN A 252 -7.15 -22.58 5.50
N LYS A 253 -7.53 -22.46 4.22
CA LYS A 253 -6.68 -22.86 3.08
C LYS A 253 -5.52 -21.91 2.89
N GLU A 254 -5.69 -20.66 3.27
CA GLU A 254 -4.73 -19.59 3.08
C GLU A 254 -4.09 -19.17 4.41
N TRP A 255 -4.91 -18.96 5.44
CA TRP A 255 -4.48 -18.51 6.75
C TRP A 255 -5.09 -19.33 7.89
N LYS A 256 -4.25 -19.92 8.75
CA LYS A 256 -4.70 -20.81 9.84
C LYS A 256 -4.80 -20.12 11.20
N LEU A 257 -4.12 -18.95 11.35
CA LEU A 257 -4.01 -18.26 12.65
C LEU A 257 -5.09 -17.17 12.79
N ASN A 258 -6.35 -17.50 12.60
CA ASN A 258 -7.46 -16.58 12.51
C ASN A 258 -7.89 -15.89 13.82
N THR A 259 -7.16 -16.09 14.93
CA THR A 259 -7.43 -15.42 16.22
C THR A 259 -6.14 -14.91 16.87
N PRO A 260 -6.22 -13.90 17.76
CA PRO A 260 -5.05 -13.41 18.49
C PRO A 260 -4.29 -14.50 19.24
N GLU A 261 -5.02 -15.43 19.86
CA GLU A 261 -4.44 -16.53 20.65
C GLU A 261 -3.63 -17.48 19.75
N LYS A 262 -4.15 -17.77 18.54
CA LYS A 262 -3.43 -18.62 17.59
C LYS A 262 -2.16 -17.93 17.07
N VAL A 263 -2.23 -16.63 16.77
CA VAL A 263 -1.03 -15.85 16.38
C VAL A 263 -0.01 -15.87 17.52
N LYS A 264 -0.42 -15.56 18.75
CA LYS A 264 0.45 -15.58 19.91
C LYS A 264 1.12 -16.95 20.13
N LEU A 265 0.36 -18.04 19.97
CA LEU A 265 0.87 -19.40 20.20
C LEU A 265 1.81 -19.88 19.09
N SER A 266 1.46 -19.61 17.82
CA SER A 266 2.15 -20.21 16.66
C SER A 266 3.13 -19.27 15.96
N ALA A 267 2.97 -17.95 16.13
CA ALA A 267 3.79 -16.90 15.52
C ALA A 267 4.19 -15.81 16.52
N PRO A 268 4.85 -16.14 17.66
CA PRO A 268 5.14 -15.15 18.71
C PRO A 268 6.08 -14.02 18.27
N LYS A 269 6.95 -14.25 17.29
CA LYS A 269 7.78 -13.20 16.71
C LYS A 269 6.95 -12.19 15.90
N LEU A 270 5.94 -12.67 15.15
CA LEU A 270 5.02 -11.85 14.40
C LEU A 270 4.17 -11.01 15.37
N GLU A 271 3.62 -11.63 16.42
CA GLU A 271 2.93 -10.91 17.48
C GLU A 271 3.81 -9.80 18.07
N ALA A 272 5.06 -10.13 18.44
CA ALA A 272 5.99 -9.18 19.03
C ALA A 272 6.30 -8.02 18.08
N LEU A 273 6.45 -8.28 16.78
CA LEU A 273 6.66 -7.22 15.78
C LEU A 273 5.46 -6.28 15.69
N LEU A 274 4.25 -6.83 15.55
CA LEU A 274 3.04 -6.03 15.39
C LEU A 274 2.67 -5.22 16.65
N LYS A 275 3.17 -5.64 17.81
CA LYS A 275 2.95 -4.97 19.10
C LYS A 275 3.97 -3.89 19.44
N GLN A 276 4.96 -3.64 18.58
CA GLN A 276 5.93 -2.59 18.86
C GLN A 276 5.28 -1.21 18.82
N GLU A 277 5.38 -0.46 19.90
CA GLU A 277 4.79 0.88 20.06
C GLU A 277 5.27 1.87 18.98
N GLU A 278 6.49 1.70 18.48
CA GLU A 278 7.05 2.54 17.42
C GLU A 278 6.20 2.51 16.14
N TYR A 279 5.58 1.39 15.82
CA TYR A 279 4.86 1.23 14.56
C TYR A 279 3.38 1.57 14.68
N GLN A 280 2.81 1.51 15.86
CA GLN A 280 1.39 1.83 16.08
C GLN A 280 0.45 1.09 15.09
N ILE A 281 0.84 -0.12 14.66
CA ILE A 281 0.07 -0.91 13.68
C ILE A 281 -1.01 -1.76 14.34
N TYR A 282 -0.84 -2.02 15.63
CA TYR A 282 -1.78 -2.75 16.46
C TYR A 282 -1.96 -2.02 17.79
N PHE A 283 -3.18 -1.59 18.07
CA PHE A 283 -3.53 -0.98 19.35
C PHE A 283 -4.14 -2.03 20.27
N PHE A 284 -3.74 -1.94 21.53
CA PHE A 284 -4.39 -2.64 22.63
C PHE A 284 -5.48 -1.76 23.20
N ASP A 285 -6.68 -2.33 23.36
CA ASP A 285 -7.66 -1.77 24.28
C ASP A 285 -7.23 -2.06 25.71
#